data_687e0f02f96ca84f877fedb64186ca57
#
_entry.id   687e0f02f96ca84f877fedb64186ca57
#
_cell.length_a   1.000
_cell.length_b   1.000
_cell.length_c   1.000
_cell.angle_alpha   90.00
_cell.angle_beta   90.00
_cell.angle_gamma   90.00
#
_symmetry.space_group_name_H-M   'P 1'
#
loop_
_entity.id
_entity.type
_entity.pdbx_description
1 polymer ?
#
loop_
_entity_poly.entity_id
_entity_poly.type
_entity_poly.pdbx_seq_one_letter_code
_entity_poly.pdbx_strand_id
1 'polypeptide(L)'
;MPCSPTGSFRARLGRFTCEAVTFKKLKIAVVGAGITGLWQAFTLACRGHAVHLIEQTVTPFTNTASQFAGAMLAPYCEREGSEAIVQELGLRALDIWTRTCPAVVSNGTLVLAQPRDRGELLRFALQTEGHRRIDAAQIAELEPDLGGRYAEGLLYPCEAHVEPGNALAFLLERIRRLGAEVSFGRTSTGAESDYTIDCSGLAARKDLDSLRGVRGERVVVQTREVNLSRTVRLLHPRFPLYVVPWGAGMYVLGATVIETEDAGPVTLRSALDLLGAAYTLHPAFGEARVVGLDAGVRPAFPDNVPRIEVRDRRIFVNGLYRHGFLLAPVLAEIVADCLERGEAPHRLIVGGTAGMSA
;
A
#
# COMPACT_ATOMS: atom_id res chain seq x y z
N MET A 1 -6.17 -14.37 21.67
CA MET A 1 -6.96 -13.26 22.25
C MET A 1 -7.32 -12.35 21.09
N PRO A 2 -8.58 -11.93 20.89
CA PRO A 2 -8.93 -11.00 19.85
C PRO A 2 -8.27 -9.65 20.13
N CYS A 3 -7.84 -8.93 19.10
CA CYS A 3 -7.47 -7.52 19.18
C CYS A 3 -8.71 -6.69 19.51
N SER A 4 -9.14 -6.69 20.78
CA SER A 4 -10.17 -5.80 21.29
C SER A 4 -9.48 -4.72 22.09
N PRO A 5 -9.69 -3.44 21.80
CA PRO A 5 -9.36 -2.37 22.70
C PRO A 5 -10.46 -2.29 23.78
N THR A 6 -10.47 -3.19 24.75
CA THR A 6 -11.29 -3.06 25.95
C THR A 6 -10.46 -2.43 27.05
N GLY A 7 -10.25 -1.15 26.93
CA GLY A 7 -9.96 -0.26 28.03
C GLY A 7 -11.03 0.82 28.03
N SER A 8 -12.09 0.66 28.83
CA SER A 8 -13.07 1.71 29.04
C SER A 8 -12.42 2.86 29.81
N PHE A 9 -11.75 3.73 29.11
CA PHE A 9 -11.41 5.05 29.61
C PHE A 9 -12.67 5.93 29.44
N ARG A 10 -13.53 5.94 30.47
CA ARG A 10 -14.43 7.06 30.68
C ARG A 10 -13.57 8.30 30.95
N ALA A 11 -13.17 8.96 29.86
CA ALA A 11 -12.59 10.27 29.93
C ALA A 11 -13.64 11.22 30.53
N ARG A 12 -13.37 11.73 31.70
CA ARG A 12 -14.01 12.96 32.21
C ARG A 12 -13.83 14.01 31.13
N LEU A 13 -14.93 14.51 30.59
CA LEU A 13 -15.00 15.70 29.74
C LEU A 13 -14.57 16.91 30.58
N GLY A 14 -13.29 17.07 30.81
CA GLY A 14 -12.71 18.37 31.09
C GLY A 14 -12.80 19.17 29.81
N ARG A 15 -13.46 20.34 29.84
CA ARG A 15 -13.39 21.35 28.78
C ARG A 15 -11.90 21.77 28.63
N PHE A 16 -11.17 21.03 27.82
CA PHE A 16 -9.99 21.62 27.21
C PHE A 16 -10.50 22.56 26.14
N THR A 17 -10.41 23.86 26.39
CA THR A 17 -10.40 24.88 25.35
C THR A 17 -9.17 24.58 24.51
N CYS A 18 -9.34 23.76 23.47
CA CYS A 18 -8.39 23.67 22.38
C CYS A 18 -8.43 25.08 21.75
N GLU A 19 -7.43 25.91 22.00
CA GLU A 19 -7.15 27.04 21.15
C GLU A 19 -6.96 26.43 19.78
N ALA A 20 -7.93 26.63 18.89
CA ALA A 20 -7.84 26.23 17.50
C ALA A 20 -6.67 27.01 16.89
N VAL A 21 -5.52 26.37 16.76
CA VAL A 21 -4.42 26.90 15.97
C VAL A 21 -4.97 26.96 14.54
N THR A 22 -5.37 28.15 14.12
CA THR A 22 -5.90 28.42 12.78
C THR A 22 -4.71 28.46 11.85
N PHE A 23 -4.41 27.33 11.20
CA PHE A 23 -3.41 27.29 10.13
C PHE A 23 -3.90 28.10 8.94
N LYS A 24 -2.97 28.80 8.28
CA LYS A 24 -3.25 29.49 7.02
C LYS A 24 -3.73 28.50 5.97
N LYS A 25 -4.85 28.79 5.34
CA LYS A 25 -5.34 27.99 4.21
C LYS A 25 -4.40 28.18 3.00
N LEU A 26 -3.74 27.10 2.59
CA LEU A 26 -2.81 27.05 1.46
C LEU A 26 -3.52 26.61 0.18
N LYS A 27 -3.00 27.08 -0.97
CA LYS A 27 -3.32 26.54 -2.31
C LYS A 27 -2.26 25.51 -2.68
N ILE A 28 -2.64 24.25 -2.80
CA ILE A 28 -1.71 23.14 -2.99
C ILE A 28 -2.03 22.37 -4.27
N ALA A 29 -1.05 22.29 -5.15
CA ALA A 29 -1.11 21.41 -6.31
C ALA A 29 -0.56 20.03 -5.94
N VAL A 30 -1.28 18.96 -6.27
CA VAL A 30 -0.81 17.57 -6.12
C VAL A 30 -0.69 16.97 -7.51
N VAL A 31 0.50 16.57 -7.92
CA VAL A 31 0.80 16.02 -9.25
C VAL A 31 0.93 14.49 -9.16
N GLY A 32 0.11 13.78 -9.94
CA GLY A 32 0.02 12.32 -9.97
C GLY A 32 -1.15 11.80 -9.13
N ALA A 33 -2.10 11.10 -9.77
CA ALA A 33 -3.28 10.51 -9.13
C ALA A 33 -3.11 9.00 -8.83
N GLY A 34 -1.90 8.54 -8.58
CA GLY A 34 -1.64 7.25 -7.94
C GLY A 34 -2.01 7.27 -6.45
N ILE A 35 -1.86 6.14 -5.77
CA ILE A 35 -2.26 6.01 -4.35
C ILE A 35 -1.61 7.07 -3.45
N THR A 36 -0.35 7.44 -3.72
CA THR A 36 0.36 8.47 -2.96
C THR A 36 -0.28 9.83 -3.14
N GLY A 37 -0.50 10.28 -4.38
CA GLY A 37 -1.11 11.58 -4.64
C GLY A 37 -2.56 11.67 -4.19
N LEU A 38 -3.32 10.59 -4.29
CA LEU A 38 -4.69 10.55 -3.76
C LEU A 38 -4.72 10.73 -2.24
N TRP A 39 -3.84 10.07 -1.49
CA TRP A 39 -3.76 10.28 -0.04
C TRP A 39 -3.28 11.68 0.31
N GLN A 40 -2.30 12.25 -0.42
CA GLN A 40 -1.88 13.64 -0.23
C GLN A 40 -3.08 14.60 -0.43
N ALA A 41 -3.75 14.49 -1.57
CA ALA A 41 -4.90 15.34 -1.88
C ALA A 41 -6.05 15.18 -0.87
N PHE A 42 -6.37 13.93 -0.48
CA PHE A 42 -7.41 13.66 0.51
C PHE A 42 -7.08 14.26 1.88
N THR A 43 -5.89 13.99 2.40
CA THR A 43 -5.48 14.47 3.74
C THR A 43 -5.46 15.98 3.81
N LEU A 44 -4.89 16.65 2.80
CA LEU A 44 -4.82 18.11 2.74
C LEU A 44 -6.19 18.76 2.58
N ALA A 45 -7.07 18.18 1.77
CA ALA A 45 -8.45 18.66 1.64
C ALA A 45 -9.23 18.46 2.96
N CYS A 46 -9.05 17.35 3.68
CA CYS A 46 -9.64 17.14 5.01
C CYS A 46 -9.15 18.19 6.03
N ARG A 47 -7.91 18.68 5.89
CA ARG A 47 -7.35 19.73 6.75
C ARG A 47 -7.75 21.15 6.31
N GLY A 48 -8.58 21.29 5.26
CA GLY A 48 -9.16 22.56 4.83
C GLY A 48 -8.34 23.35 3.82
N HIS A 49 -7.24 22.80 3.31
CA HIS A 49 -6.48 23.44 2.23
C HIS A 49 -7.23 23.43 0.90
N ALA A 50 -6.92 24.38 0.01
CA ALA A 50 -7.42 24.41 -1.36
C ALA A 50 -6.53 23.52 -2.23
N VAL A 51 -7.03 22.33 -2.59
CA VAL A 51 -6.26 21.29 -3.29
C VAL A 51 -6.67 21.21 -4.75
N HIS A 52 -5.67 21.14 -5.65
CA HIS A 52 -5.86 20.79 -7.06
C HIS A 52 -5.05 19.53 -7.39
N LEU A 53 -5.73 18.40 -7.58
CA LEU A 53 -5.13 17.14 -8.02
C LEU A 53 -5.03 17.11 -9.54
N ILE A 54 -3.84 16.79 -10.05
CA ILE A 54 -3.51 16.81 -11.48
C ILE A 54 -2.97 15.44 -11.90
N GLU A 55 -3.47 14.92 -12.98
CA GLU A 55 -3.00 13.65 -13.55
C GLU A 55 -2.80 13.78 -15.06
N GLN A 56 -1.65 13.30 -15.55
CA GLN A 56 -1.28 13.38 -16.96
C GLN A 56 -2.16 12.50 -17.86
N THR A 57 -2.67 11.38 -17.35
CA THR A 57 -3.54 10.47 -18.11
C THR A 57 -4.97 11.02 -18.15
N VAL A 58 -5.64 10.85 -19.30
CA VAL A 58 -7.05 11.26 -19.46
C VAL A 58 -7.98 10.35 -18.67
N THR A 59 -7.71 9.04 -18.74
CA THR A 59 -8.49 8.03 -18.02
C THR A 59 -7.89 7.82 -16.63
N PRO A 60 -8.69 7.91 -15.56
CA PRO A 60 -8.22 7.72 -14.20
C PRO A 60 -7.49 6.38 -14.02
N PHE A 61 -6.38 6.43 -13.31
CA PHE A 61 -5.57 5.30 -12.85
C PHE A 61 -4.87 4.49 -13.95
N THR A 62 -5.07 4.79 -15.23
CA THR A 62 -4.42 4.08 -16.34
C THR A 62 -2.90 4.23 -16.22
N ASN A 63 -2.19 3.10 -16.33
CA ASN A 63 -0.73 3.02 -16.28
C ASN A 63 -0.08 3.47 -14.96
N THR A 64 -0.83 3.58 -13.88
CA THR A 64 -0.23 3.83 -12.56
C THR A 64 0.27 2.52 -11.94
N ALA A 65 1.43 2.54 -11.28
CA ALA A 65 1.91 1.39 -10.51
C ALA A 65 0.88 0.93 -9.46
N SER A 66 0.05 1.85 -8.96
CA SER A 66 -1.00 1.60 -7.97
C SER A 66 -2.10 0.67 -8.48
N GLN A 67 -2.46 0.74 -9.77
CA GLN A 67 -3.48 -0.12 -10.37
C GLN A 67 -3.06 -1.60 -10.32
N PHE A 68 -1.77 -1.87 -10.42
CA PHE A 68 -1.21 -3.21 -10.48
C PHE A 68 -0.72 -3.75 -9.13
N ALA A 69 -1.05 -3.08 -8.02
CA ALA A 69 -0.68 -3.52 -6.69
C ALA A 69 -1.51 -4.73 -6.20
N GLY A 70 -0.94 -5.55 -5.31
CA GLY A 70 -1.70 -6.51 -4.51
C GLY A 70 -2.48 -5.83 -3.38
N ALA A 71 -2.06 -4.62 -3.01
CA ALA A 71 -2.64 -3.76 -1.99
C ALA A 71 -2.84 -4.45 -0.63
N MET A 72 -1.85 -5.21 -0.22
CA MET A 72 -1.74 -5.74 1.14
C MET A 72 -1.39 -4.61 2.10
N LEU A 73 -2.09 -4.54 3.22
CA LEU A 73 -1.83 -3.64 4.34
C LEU A 73 -1.24 -4.51 5.46
N ALA A 74 0.01 -4.93 5.25
CA ALA A 74 0.64 -6.03 5.98
C ALA A 74 1.98 -5.62 6.63
N PRO A 75 1.95 -4.69 7.61
CA PRO A 75 3.17 -4.10 8.17
C PRO A 75 4.12 -5.12 8.78
N TYR A 76 3.60 -6.14 9.43
CA TYR A 76 4.42 -7.19 10.04
C TYR A 76 5.06 -8.11 9.02
N CYS A 77 4.29 -8.59 8.03
CA CYS A 77 4.80 -9.45 6.96
C CYS A 77 5.83 -8.75 6.08
N GLU A 78 5.68 -7.45 5.85
CA GLU A 78 6.63 -6.68 5.04
C GLU A 78 7.99 -6.50 5.72
N ARG A 79 8.07 -6.65 7.07
CA ARG A 79 9.32 -6.56 7.84
C ARG A 79 10.38 -7.57 7.40
N GLU A 80 9.98 -8.71 6.88
CA GLU A 80 10.91 -9.75 6.40
C GLU A 80 11.86 -9.24 5.30
N GLY A 81 11.42 -8.32 4.46
CA GLY A 81 12.22 -7.81 3.35
C GLY A 81 12.31 -6.28 3.29
N SER A 82 12.15 -5.59 4.44
CA SER A 82 12.17 -4.13 4.49
C SER A 82 12.80 -3.59 5.78
N GLU A 83 13.17 -2.32 5.75
CA GLU A 83 13.65 -1.59 6.90
C GLU A 83 12.57 -1.46 7.99
N ALA A 84 13.00 -1.37 9.26
CA ALA A 84 12.10 -1.29 10.42
C ALA A 84 11.08 -0.14 10.33
N ILE A 85 11.46 0.97 9.69
CA ILE A 85 10.58 2.13 9.48
C ILE A 85 9.32 1.79 8.71
N VAL A 86 9.38 0.82 7.78
CA VAL A 86 8.21 0.40 6.99
C VAL A 86 7.16 -0.24 7.88
N GLN A 87 7.58 -1.08 8.82
CA GLN A 87 6.67 -1.67 9.81
C GLN A 87 6.10 -0.61 10.76
N GLU A 88 6.97 0.24 11.33
CA GLU A 88 6.56 1.30 12.27
C GLU A 88 5.49 2.23 11.67
N LEU A 89 5.77 2.77 10.49
CA LEU A 89 4.84 3.64 9.78
C LEU A 89 3.63 2.87 9.23
N GLY A 90 3.84 1.64 8.82
CA GLY A 90 2.79 0.75 8.33
C GLY A 90 1.71 0.46 9.37
N LEU A 91 2.09 0.30 10.64
CA LEU A 91 1.13 0.13 11.74
C LEU A 91 0.24 1.37 11.92
N ARG A 92 0.81 2.57 11.87
CA ARG A 92 0.06 3.82 11.90
C ARG A 92 -0.85 3.96 10.68
N ALA A 93 -0.32 3.64 9.51
CA ALA A 93 -1.04 3.73 8.25
C ALA A 93 -2.22 2.76 8.18
N LEU A 94 -2.08 1.55 8.72
CA LEU A 94 -3.14 0.56 8.80
C LEU A 94 -4.36 1.08 9.59
N ASP A 95 -4.12 1.75 10.71
CA ASP A 95 -5.17 2.38 11.51
C ASP A 95 -5.88 3.52 10.73
N ILE A 96 -5.12 4.32 9.97
CA ILE A 96 -5.71 5.35 9.09
C ILE A 96 -6.57 4.70 8.01
N TRP A 97 -6.09 3.64 7.35
CA TRP A 97 -6.83 2.92 6.33
C TRP A 97 -8.16 2.38 6.85
N THR A 98 -8.12 1.65 7.97
CA THR A 98 -9.31 0.98 8.54
C THR A 98 -10.38 1.97 8.99
N ARG A 99 -9.99 3.15 9.47
CA ARG A 99 -10.93 4.22 9.83
C ARG A 99 -11.47 4.99 8.63
N THR A 100 -10.72 5.04 7.53
CA THR A 100 -11.05 5.91 6.39
C THR A 100 -11.79 5.17 5.28
N CYS A 101 -11.33 3.98 4.90
CA CYS A 101 -11.83 3.25 3.73
C CYS A 101 -12.62 2.01 4.15
N PRO A 102 -13.95 2.01 3.94
CA PRO A 102 -14.81 0.88 4.33
C PRO A 102 -14.57 -0.39 3.48
N ALA A 103 -13.83 -0.28 2.37
CA ALA A 103 -13.48 -1.42 1.53
C ALA A 103 -12.26 -2.22 2.06
N VAL A 104 -11.64 -1.79 3.16
CA VAL A 104 -10.54 -2.53 3.80
C VAL A 104 -11.08 -3.80 4.45
N VAL A 105 -10.47 -4.93 4.11
CA VAL A 105 -10.78 -6.24 4.68
C VAL A 105 -9.75 -6.58 5.74
N SER A 106 -10.15 -6.54 7.02
CA SER A 106 -9.28 -6.73 8.19
C SER A 106 -9.37 -8.17 8.74
N ASN A 107 -9.16 -9.16 7.88
CA ASN A 107 -9.23 -10.59 8.24
C ASN A 107 -7.86 -11.19 8.61
N GLY A 108 -6.81 -10.38 8.62
CA GLY A 108 -5.44 -10.83 8.86
C GLY A 108 -4.77 -11.40 7.62
N THR A 109 -3.53 -11.84 7.81
CA THR A 109 -2.72 -12.55 6.81
C THR A 109 -2.34 -13.93 7.33
N LEU A 110 -2.51 -14.97 6.52
CA LEU A 110 -2.08 -16.32 6.80
C LEU A 110 -0.80 -16.62 6.02
N VAL A 111 0.28 -16.99 6.72
CA VAL A 111 1.56 -17.37 6.10
C VAL A 111 1.76 -18.88 6.26
N LEU A 112 2.00 -19.53 5.15
CA LEU A 112 2.11 -20.99 5.02
C LEU A 112 3.41 -21.37 4.30
N ALA A 113 3.86 -22.58 4.51
CA ALA A 113 4.94 -23.20 3.73
C ALA A 113 4.58 -24.67 3.46
N GLN A 114 5.09 -25.22 2.35
CA GLN A 114 5.01 -26.65 2.11
C GLN A 114 5.83 -27.42 3.18
N PRO A 115 5.53 -28.68 3.50
CA PRO A 115 6.27 -29.44 4.50
C PRO A 115 7.78 -29.46 4.26
N ARG A 116 8.21 -29.55 3.00
CA ARG A 116 9.63 -29.50 2.60
C ARG A 116 10.29 -28.14 2.83
N ASP A 117 9.49 -27.07 2.88
CA ASP A 117 9.94 -25.68 3.02
C ASP A 117 9.68 -25.11 4.44
N ARG A 118 9.45 -26.01 5.42
CA ARG A 118 9.19 -25.64 6.83
C ARG A 118 10.26 -24.71 7.41
N GLY A 119 11.51 -24.84 6.96
CA GLY A 119 12.59 -23.94 7.35
C GLY A 119 12.32 -22.48 7.01
N GLU A 120 11.64 -22.20 5.88
CA GLU A 120 11.25 -20.85 5.49
C GLU A 120 10.22 -20.25 6.46
N LEU A 121 9.27 -21.06 6.94
CA LEU A 121 8.27 -20.60 7.92
C LEU A 121 8.94 -20.25 9.25
N LEU A 122 9.92 -21.03 9.70
CA LEU A 122 10.68 -20.74 10.90
C LEU A 122 11.54 -19.47 10.75
N ARG A 123 12.22 -19.32 9.62
CA ARG A 123 13.02 -18.13 9.29
C ARG A 123 12.13 -16.89 9.28
N PHE A 124 10.97 -16.95 8.61
CA PHE A 124 10.01 -15.85 8.54
C PHE A 124 9.51 -15.45 9.93
N ALA A 125 9.18 -16.44 10.78
CA ALA A 125 8.77 -16.20 12.16
C ALA A 125 9.81 -15.51 13.01
N LEU A 126 11.10 -15.78 12.78
CA LEU A 126 12.21 -15.13 13.51
C LEU A 126 12.47 -13.69 13.03
N GLN A 127 12.13 -13.38 11.79
CA GLN A 127 12.36 -12.06 11.19
C GLN A 127 11.18 -11.09 11.36
N THR A 128 10.03 -11.60 11.79
CA THR A 128 8.80 -10.85 11.91
C THR A 128 8.17 -11.01 13.28
N GLU A 129 7.32 -10.08 13.66
CA GLU A 129 6.57 -10.10 14.92
C GLU A 129 5.07 -9.93 14.66
N GLY A 130 4.24 -9.90 15.70
CA GLY A 130 2.80 -9.71 15.58
C GLY A 130 2.02 -10.94 15.09
N HIS A 131 2.67 -12.08 14.91
CA HIS A 131 2.06 -13.34 14.54
C HIS A 131 1.77 -14.26 15.73
N ARG A 132 0.88 -15.20 15.50
CA ARG A 132 0.72 -16.39 16.34
C ARG A 132 0.91 -17.64 15.47
N ARG A 133 1.57 -18.66 16.01
CA ARG A 133 1.62 -19.98 15.37
C ARG A 133 0.26 -20.63 15.50
N ILE A 134 -0.17 -21.26 14.43
CA ILE A 134 -1.44 -21.98 14.37
C ILE A 134 -1.21 -23.37 13.77
N ASP A 135 -2.01 -24.34 14.23
CA ASP A 135 -1.98 -25.73 13.79
C ASP A 135 -2.96 -25.98 12.63
N ALA A 136 -2.99 -27.24 12.17
CA ALA A 136 -3.84 -27.67 11.06
C ALA A 136 -5.34 -27.47 11.34
N ALA A 137 -5.79 -27.66 12.57
CA ALA A 137 -7.20 -27.49 12.94
C ALA A 137 -7.60 -26.02 12.88
N GLN A 138 -6.74 -25.15 13.39
CA GLN A 138 -6.93 -23.69 13.35
C GLN A 138 -6.87 -23.15 11.91
N ILE A 139 -6.00 -23.72 11.05
CA ILE A 139 -5.98 -23.36 9.62
C ILE A 139 -7.31 -23.75 8.96
N ALA A 140 -7.83 -24.94 9.22
CA ALA A 140 -9.10 -25.41 8.66
C ALA A 140 -10.30 -24.58 9.18
N GLU A 141 -10.26 -24.10 10.42
CA GLU A 141 -11.27 -23.19 10.96
C GLU A 141 -11.25 -21.82 10.26
N LEU A 142 -10.06 -21.28 10.02
CA LEU A 142 -9.86 -19.95 9.42
C LEU A 142 -10.09 -19.92 7.90
N GLU A 143 -9.64 -20.96 7.20
CA GLU A 143 -9.71 -21.14 5.75
C GLU A 143 -10.05 -22.62 5.46
N PRO A 144 -11.34 -22.98 5.43
CA PRO A 144 -11.77 -24.38 5.29
C PRO A 144 -11.18 -25.09 4.06
N ASP A 145 -11.03 -24.38 2.94
CA ASP A 145 -10.48 -24.95 1.71
C ASP A 145 -8.97 -25.25 1.80
N LEU A 146 -8.28 -24.73 2.82
CA LEU A 146 -6.90 -25.09 3.13
C LEU A 146 -6.78 -26.21 4.18
N GLY A 147 -7.90 -26.69 4.69
CA GLY A 147 -7.95 -27.77 5.69
C GLY A 147 -7.25 -29.04 5.22
N GLY A 148 -6.47 -29.67 6.11
CA GLY A 148 -5.73 -30.90 5.85
C GLY A 148 -4.52 -30.77 4.91
N ARG A 149 -4.25 -29.58 4.39
CA ARG A 149 -3.13 -29.35 3.45
C ARG A 149 -1.85 -28.88 4.12
N TYR A 150 -1.98 -28.16 5.23
CA TYR A 150 -0.88 -27.58 5.98
C TYR A 150 -0.96 -27.99 7.44
N ALA A 151 0.17 -28.42 8.01
CA ALA A 151 0.24 -28.86 9.40
C ALA A 151 0.35 -27.66 10.38
N GLU A 152 0.94 -26.56 9.93
CA GLU A 152 1.17 -25.36 10.73
C GLU A 152 1.23 -24.11 9.84
N GLY A 153 1.04 -22.96 10.45
CA GLY A 153 1.14 -21.65 9.80
C GLY A 153 1.37 -20.53 10.79
N LEU A 154 1.55 -19.30 10.26
CA LEU A 154 1.61 -18.07 11.05
C LEU A 154 0.41 -17.21 10.70
N LEU A 155 -0.37 -16.81 11.70
CA LEU A 155 -1.47 -15.87 11.52
C LEU A 155 -1.07 -14.50 12.04
N TYR A 156 -1.21 -13.48 11.20
CA TYR A 156 -1.04 -12.05 11.53
C TYR A 156 -2.43 -11.40 11.61
N PRO A 157 -3.07 -11.42 12.79
CA PRO A 157 -4.49 -11.07 12.91
C PRO A 157 -4.79 -9.59 12.66
N CYS A 158 -3.80 -8.72 12.84
CA CYS A 158 -3.96 -7.27 12.71
C CYS A 158 -3.72 -6.76 11.29
N GLU A 159 -3.35 -7.61 10.33
CA GLU A 159 -3.14 -7.20 8.95
C GLU A 159 -4.43 -7.17 8.14
N ALA A 160 -4.38 -6.47 7.02
CA ALA A 160 -5.53 -6.25 6.16
C ALA A 160 -5.12 -6.25 4.67
N HIS A 161 -6.12 -6.14 3.81
CA HIS A 161 -5.92 -5.85 2.39
C HIS A 161 -7.08 -5.02 1.86
N VAL A 162 -6.90 -4.46 0.67
CA VAL A 162 -7.95 -3.74 -0.04
C VAL A 162 -7.83 -4.01 -1.54
N GLU A 163 -8.93 -4.04 -2.27
CA GLU A 163 -8.90 -4.09 -3.73
C GLU A 163 -8.45 -2.72 -4.27
N PRO A 164 -7.37 -2.64 -5.09
CA PRO A 164 -6.78 -1.37 -5.53
C PRO A 164 -7.75 -0.43 -6.22
N GLY A 165 -8.55 -0.93 -7.16
CA GLY A 165 -9.49 -0.12 -7.94
C GLY A 165 -10.54 0.52 -7.04
N ASN A 166 -11.10 -0.25 -6.09
CA ASN A 166 -12.08 0.25 -5.12
C ASN A 166 -11.47 1.33 -4.21
N ALA A 167 -10.24 1.14 -3.74
CA ALA A 167 -9.56 2.11 -2.90
C ALA A 167 -9.25 3.42 -3.64
N LEU A 168 -8.73 3.32 -4.86
CA LEU A 168 -8.42 4.48 -5.69
C LEU A 168 -9.70 5.27 -6.05
N ALA A 169 -10.77 4.58 -6.47
CA ALA A 169 -12.04 5.20 -6.79
C ALA A 169 -12.68 5.85 -5.57
N PHE A 170 -12.64 5.19 -4.41
CA PHE A 170 -13.13 5.74 -3.14
C PHE A 170 -12.42 7.03 -2.77
N LEU A 171 -11.08 7.05 -2.79
CA LEU A 171 -10.31 8.25 -2.46
C LEU A 171 -10.59 9.40 -3.43
N LEU A 172 -10.65 9.13 -4.74
CA LEU A 172 -10.95 10.14 -5.76
C LEU A 172 -12.34 10.76 -5.52
N GLU A 173 -13.33 9.94 -5.22
CA GLU A 173 -14.69 10.41 -4.93
C GLU A 173 -14.72 11.28 -3.65
N ARG A 174 -14.00 10.86 -2.61
CA ARG A 174 -13.90 11.63 -1.37
C ARG A 174 -13.22 12.98 -1.59
N ILE A 175 -12.15 13.04 -2.38
CA ILE A 175 -11.43 14.26 -2.74
C ILE A 175 -12.38 15.25 -3.43
N ARG A 176 -13.17 14.77 -4.40
CA ARG A 176 -14.18 15.60 -5.09
C ARG A 176 -15.25 16.13 -4.14
N ARG A 177 -15.75 15.28 -3.23
CA ARG A 177 -16.77 15.71 -2.23
C ARG A 177 -16.25 16.73 -1.24
N LEU A 178 -14.95 16.76 -0.98
CA LEU A 178 -14.29 17.77 -0.15
C LEU A 178 -14.09 19.09 -0.90
N GLY A 179 -14.48 19.18 -2.18
CA GLY A 179 -14.41 20.39 -2.99
C GLY A 179 -13.03 20.64 -3.62
N ALA A 180 -12.16 19.64 -3.64
CA ALA A 180 -10.89 19.76 -4.35
C ALA A 180 -11.10 19.72 -5.87
N GLU A 181 -10.31 20.53 -6.60
CA GLU A 181 -10.28 20.48 -8.05
C GLU A 181 -9.53 19.23 -8.52
N VAL A 182 -10.00 18.58 -9.57
CA VAL A 182 -9.36 17.39 -10.15
C VAL A 182 -9.30 17.52 -11.66
N SER A 183 -8.09 17.48 -12.22
CA SER A 183 -7.83 17.59 -13.65
C SER A 183 -7.08 16.37 -14.17
N PHE A 184 -7.67 15.69 -15.16
CA PHE A 184 -7.03 14.63 -15.92
C PHE A 184 -6.56 15.14 -17.29
N GLY A 185 -5.53 14.49 -17.87
CA GLY A 185 -4.94 14.90 -19.15
C GLY A 185 -4.07 16.15 -19.04
N ARG A 186 -3.56 16.47 -17.83
CA ARG A 186 -2.72 17.64 -17.58
C ARG A 186 -1.48 17.29 -16.76
N THR A 187 -0.41 18.02 -16.99
CA THR A 187 0.88 17.87 -16.27
C THR A 187 1.16 19.01 -15.29
N SER A 188 0.36 20.08 -15.34
CA SER A 188 0.48 21.26 -14.46
C SER A 188 -0.88 21.92 -14.24
N THR A 189 -0.99 22.72 -13.20
CA THR A 189 -2.22 23.45 -12.86
C THR A 189 -2.53 24.59 -13.83
N GLY A 190 -1.52 25.20 -14.45
CA GLY A 190 -1.64 26.49 -15.13
C GLY A 190 -1.96 27.65 -14.18
N ALA A 191 -2.18 27.41 -12.88
CA ALA A 191 -2.46 28.40 -11.85
C ALA A 191 -1.34 28.40 -10.79
N GLU A 192 -1.17 29.54 -10.13
CA GLU A 192 -0.19 29.68 -9.04
C GLU A 192 -0.66 28.92 -7.79
N SER A 193 0.23 28.10 -7.23
CA SER A 193 0.05 27.39 -5.97
C SER A 193 1.10 27.81 -4.95
N ASP A 194 0.75 27.79 -3.66
CA ASP A 194 1.70 28.04 -2.59
C ASP A 194 2.75 26.91 -2.54
N TYR A 195 2.30 25.66 -2.71
CA TYR A 195 3.15 24.47 -2.78
C TYR A 195 2.70 23.50 -3.88
N THR A 196 3.66 22.76 -4.41
CA THR A 196 3.42 21.63 -5.30
C THR A 196 3.92 20.35 -4.66
N ILE A 197 3.04 19.35 -4.51
CA ILE A 197 3.42 18.02 -4.03
C ILE A 197 3.49 17.09 -5.23
N ASP A 198 4.69 16.62 -5.54
CA ASP A 198 4.97 15.75 -6.67
C ASP A 198 4.93 14.28 -6.24
N CYS A 199 3.90 13.57 -6.70
CA CYS A 199 3.68 12.14 -6.50
C CYS A 199 3.67 11.38 -7.84
N SER A 200 4.38 11.90 -8.85
CA SER A 200 4.35 11.40 -10.23
C SER A 200 5.12 10.09 -10.45
N GLY A 201 5.62 9.46 -9.38
CA GLY A 201 6.32 8.19 -9.45
C GLY A 201 7.59 8.27 -10.30
N LEU A 202 7.78 7.34 -11.26
CA LEU A 202 8.99 7.33 -12.11
C LEU A 202 9.12 8.55 -13.02
N ALA A 203 8.06 9.30 -13.29
CA ALA A 203 8.15 10.54 -14.06
C ALA A 203 8.99 11.62 -13.36
N ALA A 204 9.12 11.56 -12.01
CA ALA A 204 9.96 12.45 -11.23
C ALA A 204 11.48 12.12 -11.29
N ARG A 205 11.90 11.07 -12.01
CA ARG A 205 13.31 10.63 -12.05
C ARG A 205 14.30 11.73 -12.48
N LYS A 206 13.90 12.59 -13.41
CA LYS A 206 14.76 13.69 -13.86
C LYS A 206 15.03 14.72 -12.75
N ASP A 207 14.19 14.75 -11.74
CA ASP A 207 14.31 15.66 -10.58
C ASP A 207 14.85 14.92 -9.34
N LEU A 208 14.69 13.59 -9.25
CA LEU A 208 15.10 12.79 -8.11
C LEU A 208 16.24 11.85 -8.50
N ASP A 209 17.45 12.21 -8.10
CA ASP A 209 18.62 11.39 -8.31
C ASP A 209 18.45 10.02 -7.61
N SER A 210 19.02 8.98 -8.21
CA SER A 210 18.95 7.60 -7.71
C SER A 210 17.55 6.94 -7.69
N LEU A 211 16.49 7.60 -8.16
CA LEU A 211 15.20 6.95 -8.32
C LEU A 211 15.26 5.94 -9.48
N ARG A 212 14.92 4.69 -9.20
CA ARG A 212 14.95 3.57 -10.14
C ARG A 212 13.59 2.87 -10.23
N GLY A 213 13.40 2.13 -11.31
CA GLY A 213 12.22 1.30 -11.47
C GLY A 213 12.48 -0.15 -11.09
N VAL A 214 11.53 -0.76 -10.39
CA VAL A 214 11.53 -2.20 -10.08
C VAL A 214 10.24 -2.81 -10.61
N ARG A 215 10.37 -3.68 -11.60
CA ARG A 215 9.24 -4.35 -12.24
C ARG A 215 8.60 -5.36 -11.30
N GLY A 216 7.28 -5.38 -11.27
CA GLY A 216 6.48 -6.41 -10.62
C GLY A 216 5.40 -6.92 -11.56
N GLU A 217 5.27 -8.22 -11.61
CA GLU A 217 4.28 -8.91 -12.42
C GLU A 217 3.32 -9.67 -11.53
N ARG A 218 2.04 -9.68 -11.91
CA ARG A 218 0.96 -10.36 -11.19
C ARG A 218 0.03 -11.06 -12.16
N VAL A 219 -0.70 -12.03 -11.66
CA VAL A 219 -1.78 -12.70 -12.38
C VAL A 219 -3.08 -12.46 -11.63
N VAL A 220 -4.14 -12.15 -12.34
CA VAL A 220 -5.50 -12.10 -11.79
C VAL A 220 -6.26 -13.32 -12.26
N VAL A 221 -6.80 -14.08 -11.34
CA VAL A 221 -7.57 -15.29 -11.65
C VAL A 221 -8.97 -15.23 -11.05
N GLN A 222 -9.88 -15.98 -11.66
CA GLN A 222 -11.24 -16.15 -11.18
C GLN A 222 -11.57 -17.63 -11.01
N THR A 223 -12.01 -18.00 -9.81
CA THR A 223 -12.52 -19.34 -9.50
C THR A 223 -13.58 -19.29 -8.39
N ARG A 224 -14.46 -20.28 -8.35
CA ARG A 224 -15.41 -20.50 -7.24
C ARG A 224 -15.08 -21.78 -6.46
N GLU A 225 -14.06 -22.50 -6.88
CA GLU A 225 -13.65 -23.77 -6.28
C GLU A 225 -12.70 -23.62 -5.10
N VAL A 226 -12.21 -22.39 -4.89
CA VAL A 226 -11.42 -22.00 -3.71
C VAL A 226 -12.03 -20.73 -3.15
N ASN A 227 -12.29 -20.73 -1.85
CA ASN A 227 -12.82 -19.58 -1.14
C ASN A 227 -11.85 -19.19 -0.02
N LEU A 228 -11.08 -18.12 -0.24
CA LEU A 228 -10.18 -17.54 0.76
C LEU A 228 -10.78 -16.23 1.26
N SER A 229 -10.78 -16.04 2.56
CA SER A 229 -11.34 -14.84 3.22
C SER A 229 -10.28 -13.79 3.55
N ARG A 230 -9.00 -14.15 3.46
CA ARG A 230 -7.85 -13.31 3.83
C ARG A 230 -6.70 -13.46 2.85
N THR A 231 -5.72 -12.56 2.95
CA THR A 231 -4.45 -12.73 2.25
C THR A 231 -3.76 -14.00 2.73
N VAL A 232 -3.32 -14.83 1.79
CA VAL A 232 -2.50 -16.01 2.06
C VAL A 232 -1.14 -15.84 1.41
N ARG A 233 -0.07 -16.01 2.18
CA ARG A 233 1.31 -16.03 1.68
C ARG A 233 1.83 -17.46 1.73
N LEU A 234 2.25 -17.98 0.58
CA LEU A 234 2.97 -19.25 0.49
C LEU A 234 4.46 -18.96 0.38
N LEU A 235 5.20 -19.32 1.41
CA LEU A 235 6.67 -19.18 1.41
C LEU A 235 7.28 -20.27 0.53
N HIS A 236 8.23 -19.86 -0.28
CA HIS A 236 9.04 -20.73 -1.11
C HIS A 236 10.39 -20.06 -1.35
N PRO A 237 11.53 -20.80 -1.29
CA PRO A 237 12.87 -20.18 -1.37
C PRO A 237 13.12 -19.42 -2.68
N ARG A 238 12.44 -19.76 -3.78
CA ARG A 238 12.63 -19.14 -5.09
C ARG A 238 11.40 -18.39 -5.62
N PHE A 239 10.19 -18.84 -5.27
CA PHE A 239 8.94 -18.37 -5.85
C PHE A 239 7.90 -18.09 -4.76
N PRO A 240 8.16 -17.13 -3.86
CA PRO A 240 7.17 -16.77 -2.85
C PRO A 240 5.93 -16.20 -3.53
N LEU A 241 4.75 -16.63 -3.05
CA LEU A 241 3.46 -16.21 -3.57
C LEU A 241 2.66 -15.51 -2.48
N TYR A 242 1.94 -14.47 -2.84
CA TYR A 242 0.78 -14.05 -2.10
C TYR A 242 -0.50 -14.21 -2.95
N VAL A 243 -1.58 -14.59 -2.30
CA VAL A 243 -2.93 -14.63 -2.88
C VAL A 243 -3.79 -13.66 -2.11
N VAL A 244 -4.32 -12.65 -2.80
CA VAL A 244 -5.18 -11.63 -2.19
C VAL A 244 -6.59 -11.78 -2.76
N PRO A 245 -7.60 -12.07 -1.93
CA PRO A 245 -8.99 -12.14 -2.39
C PRO A 245 -9.56 -10.75 -2.64
N TRP A 246 -10.16 -10.54 -3.82
CA TRP A 246 -10.87 -9.32 -4.18
C TRP A 246 -12.38 -9.45 -4.14
N GLY A 247 -12.89 -10.59 -3.60
CA GLY A 247 -14.32 -10.91 -3.61
C GLY A 247 -14.80 -11.51 -4.93
N ALA A 248 -16.02 -12.01 -4.93
CA ALA A 248 -16.67 -12.64 -6.10
C ALA A 248 -15.82 -13.73 -6.81
N GLY A 249 -14.97 -14.43 -6.06
CA GLY A 249 -14.06 -15.46 -6.60
C GLY A 249 -12.88 -14.90 -7.37
N MET A 250 -12.59 -13.61 -7.28
CA MET A 250 -11.43 -12.97 -7.88
C MET A 250 -10.24 -13.00 -6.93
N TYR A 251 -9.07 -13.37 -7.43
CA TYR A 251 -7.83 -13.44 -6.67
C TYR A 251 -6.67 -12.81 -7.44
N VAL A 252 -5.83 -12.08 -6.73
CA VAL A 252 -4.53 -11.63 -7.23
C VAL A 252 -3.44 -12.56 -6.74
N LEU A 253 -2.67 -13.06 -7.68
CA LEU A 253 -1.49 -13.88 -7.47
C LEU A 253 -0.25 -13.01 -7.71
N GLY A 254 0.59 -12.83 -6.73
CA GLY A 254 1.73 -11.95 -6.89
C GLY A 254 2.89 -12.23 -5.95
N ALA A 255 3.89 -11.52 -6.11
CA ALA A 255 4.30 -10.82 -7.33
C ALA A 255 5.80 -11.01 -7.55
N THR A 256 6.21 -10.87 -8.76
CA THR A 256 7.65 -10.85 -9.04
C THR A 256 8.31 -9.57 -8.56
N VAL A 257 9.61 -9.64 -8.35
CA VAL A 257 10.50 -8.51 -8.11
C VAL A 257 11.66 -8.65 -9.08
N ILE A 258 11.70 -7.79 -10.08
CA ILE A 258 12.69 -7.86 -11.15
C ILE A 258 13.34 -6.49 -11.28
N GLU A 259 14.66 -6.44 -11.17
CA GLU A 259 15.45 -5.21 -11.28
C GLU A 259 15.56 -4.78 -12.74
N THR A 260 14.46 -4.26 -13.26
CA THR A 260 14.34 -3.71 -14.63
C THR A 260 13.21 -2.69 -14.68
N GLU A 261 13.28 -1.80 -15.65
CA GLU A 261 12.26 -0.78 -15.93
C GLU A 261 11.40 -1.11 -17.16
N ASP A 262 11.55 -2.31 -17.66
CA ASP A 262 10.71 -2.78 -18.77
C ASP A 262 9.23 -2.76 -18.34
N ALA A 263 8.42 -1.99 -19.04
CA ALA A 263 6.98 -1.88 -18.85
C ALA A 263 6.17 -2.77 -19.83
N GLY A 264 6.84 -3.66 -20.55
CA GLY A 264 6.23 -4.59 -21.48
C GLY A 264 5.30 -5.62 -20.80
N PRO A 265 4.65 -6.50 -21.57
CA PRO A 265 3.79 -7.55 -21.06
C PRO A 265 4.48 -8.51 -20.09
N VAL A 266 3.70 -9.27 -19.31
CA VAL A 266 4.18 -10.31 -18.39
C VAL A 266 4.96 -11.37 -19.17
N THR A 267 6.10 -11.79 -18.62
CA THR A 267 6.91 -12.84 -19.25
C THR A 267 6.30 -14.23 -19.03
N LEU A 268 6.56 -15.14 -19.97
CA LEU A 268 6.14 -16.55 -19.83
C LEU A 268 6.68 -17.17 -18.52
N ARG A 269 7.93 -16.90 -18.17
CA ARG A 269 8.57 -17.40 -16.95
C ARG A 269 7.78 -16.96 -15.71
N SER A 270 7.53 -15.66 -15.57
CA SER A 270 6.82 -15.12 -14.41
C SER A 270 5.38 -15.65 -14.30
N ALA A 271 4.69 -15.79 -15.45
CA ALA A 271 3.35 -16.39 -15.46
C ALA A 271 3.39 -17.84 -14.97
N LEU A 272 4.34 -18.67 -15.45
CA LEU A 272 4.49 -20.05 -15.02
C LEU A 272 4.84 -20.15 -13.53
N ASP A 273 5.73 -19.30 -13.03
CA ASP A 273 6.15 -19.30 -11.63
C ASP A 273 4.96 -18.97 -10.71
N LEU A 274 4.19 -17.92 -11.01
CA LEU A 274 3.03 -17.49 -10.22
C LEU A 274 1.88 -18.50 -10.27
N LEU A 275 1.55 -19.01 -11.47
CA LEU A 275 0.48 -20.00 -11.65
C LEU A 275 0.86 -21.34 -11.01
N GLY A 276 2.11 -21.79 -11.15
CA GLY A 276 2.62 -23.00 -10.51
C GLY A 276 2.61 -22.91 -8.98
N ALA A 277 2.96 -21.74 -8.43
CA ALA A 277 2.89 -21.51 -7.00
C ALA A 277 1.43 -21.50 -6.49
N ALA A 278 0.49 -20.91 -7.23
CA ALA A 278 -0.93 -20.96 -6.89
C ALA A 278 -1.49 -22.40 -6.92
N TYR A 279 -1.12 -23.19 -7.94
CA TYR A 279 -1.47 -24.61 -8.02
C TYR A 279 -0.88 -25.41 -6.84
N THR A 280 0.32 -25.05 -6.40
CA THR A 280 0.98 -25.65 -5.22
C THR A 280 0.25 -25.29 -3.93
N LEU A 281 -0.26 -24.06 -3.81
CA LEU A 281 -1.06 -23.64 -2.66
C LEU A 281 -2.35 -24.46 -2.58
N HIS A 282 -3.09 -24.52 -3.68
CA HIS A 282 -4.31 -25.31 -3.77
C HIS A 282 -4.56 -25.79 -5.21
N PRO A 283 -4.72 -27.13 -5.48
CA PRO A 283 -4.87 -27.69 -6.83
C PRO A 283 -6.06 -27.12 -7.61
N ALA A 284 -7.14 -26.73 -6.95
CA ALA A 284 -8.30 -26.15 -7.61
C ALA A 284 -8.00 -24.79 -8.29
N PHE A 285 -6.88 -24.13 -7.98
CA PHE A 285 -6.41 -23.00 -8.79
C PHE A 285 -6.02 -23.41 -10.21
N GLY A 286 -5.78 -24.72 -10.46
CA GLY A 286 -5.51 -25.23 -11.81
C GLY A 286 -6.66 -25.01 -12.78
N GLU A 287 -7.91 -25.00 -12.30
CA GLU A 287 -9.12 -24.76 -13.10
C GLU A 287 -9.57 -23.28 -13.07
N ALA A 288 -8.85 -22.42 -12.38
CA ALA A 288 -9.15 -21.00 -12.35
C ALA A 288 -8.94 -20.34 -13.72
N ARG A 289 -9.84 -19.44 -14.10
CA ARG A 289 -9.70 -18.65 -15.33
C ARG A 289 -8.69 -17.54 -15.11
N VAL A 290 -7.68 -17.44 -15.95
CA VAL A 290 -6.79 -16.28 -15.99
C VAL A 290 -7.53 -15.12 -16.66
N VAL A 291 -7.80 -14.06 -15.90
CA VAL A 291 -8.55 -12.88 -16.36
C VAL A 291 -7.67 -11.64 -16.55
N GLY A 292 -6.44 -11.68 -16.03
CA GLY A 292 -5.46 -10.62 -16.20
C GLY A 292 -4.04 -11.09 -16.00
N LEU A 293 -3.14 -10.54 -16.82
CA LEU A 293 -1.68 -10.67 -16.71
C LEU A 293 -1.12 -9.25 -16.75
N ASP A 294 -0.73 -8.74 -15.60
CA ASP A 294 -0.37 -7.34 -15.45
C ASP A 294 1.07 -7.17 -15.01
N ALA A 295 1.73 -6.15 -15.54
CA ALA A 295 3.06 -5.73 -15.13
C ALA A 295 3.05 -4.23 -14.80
N GLY A 296 3.78 -3.85 -13.75
CA GLY A 296 3.95 -2.45 -13.37
C GLY A 296 5.36 -2.20 -12.88
N VAL A 297 5.85 -0.97 -13.07
CA VAL A 297 7.17 -0.57 -12.62
C VAL A 297 7.03 0.32 -11.38
N ARG A 298 7.57 -0.13 -10.27
CA ARG A 298 7.51 0.53 -8.97
C ARG A 298 8.64 1.53 -8.83
N PRO A 299 8.39 2.78 -8.43
CA PRO A 299 9.47 3.71 -8.10
C PRO A 299 10.14 3.31 -6.79
N ALA A 300 11.45 3.21 -6.78
CA ALA A 300 12.25 2.81 -5.62
C ALA A 300 13.55 3.61 -5.52
N PHE A 301 13.98 3.91 -4.31
CA PHE A 301 15.35 4.31 -4.02
C PHE A 301 16.24 3.08 -3.75
N PRO A 302 17.57 3.22 -3.74
CA PRO A 302 18.48 2.08 -3.55
C PRO A 302 18.25 1.27 -2.28
N ASP A 303 17.81 1.93 -1.20
CA ASP A 303 17.47 1.36 0.10
C ASP A 303 16.02 0.86 0.22
N ASN A 304 15.21 1.03 -0.83
CA ASN A 304 13.77 0.74 -0.85
C ASN A 304 12.94 1.48 0.21
N VAL A 305 13.49 2.54 0.80
CA VAL A 305 12.80 3.40 1.78
C VAL A 305 12.23 4.62 1.06
N PRO A 306 10.96 4.99 1.28
CA PRO A 306 10.38 6.18 0.68
C PRO A 306 11.04 7.44 1.21
N ARG A 307 11.00 8.52 0.41
CA ARG A 307 11.52 9.83 0.81
C ARG A 307 10.48 10.92 0.56
N ILE A 308 10.51 11.92 1.44
CA ILE A 308 9.82 13.20 1.28
C ILE A 308 10.94 14.23 1.07
N GLU A 309 11.15 14.63 -0.16
CA GLU A 309 12.23 15.58 -0.49
C GLU A 309 11.66 16.97 -0.68
N VAL A 310 12.11 17.92 0.15
CA VAL A 310 11.65 19.29 0.16
C VAL A 310 12.65 20.17 -0.58
N ARG A 311 12.20 20.84 -1.64
CA ARG A 311 12.94 21.83 -2.44
C ARG A 311 12.10 23.09 -2.59
N ASP A 312 12.34 24.08 -1.78
CA ASP A 312 11.56 25.32 -1.73
C ASP A 312 10.05 25.05 -1.61
N ARG A 313 9.28 25.40 -2.65
CA ARG A 313 7.83 25.19 -2.72
C ARG A 313 7.41 23.86 -3.37
N ARG A 314 8.36 23.00 -3.67
CA ARG A 314 8.09 21.69 -4.27
C ARG A 314 8.49 20.57 -3.31
N ILE A 315 7.55 19.67 -3.04
CA ILE A 315 7.73 18.52 -2.15
C ILE A 315 7.54 17.27 -2.99
N PHE A 316 8.56 16.44 -3.07
CA PHE A 316 8.45 15.13 -3.72
C PHE A 316 8.14 14.06 -2.69
N VAL A 317 7.12 13.24 -2.95
CA VAL A 317 6.81 12.06 -2.14
C VAL A 317 6.93 10.85 -3.03
N ASN A 318 8.03 10.10 -2.91
CA ASN A 318 8.38 9.08 -3.88
C ASN A 318 9.17 7.90 -3.29
N GLY A 319 9.45 6.89 -4.12
CA GLY A 319 10.27 5.75 -3.74
C GLY A 319 9.57 4.74 -2.83
N LEU A 320 8.22 4.69 -2.85
CA LEU A 320 7.47 3.80 -1.97
C LEU A 320 7.62 2.31 -2.32
N TYR A 321 8.29 1.98 -3.43
CA TYR A 321 8.58 0.60 -3.85
C TYR A 321 7.30 -0.25 -3.85
N ARG A 322 7.27 -1.36 -3.10
CA ARG A 322 6.10 -2.23 -2.95
C ARG A 322 5.15 -1.81 -1.81
N HIS A 323 5.53 -0.78 -1.05
CA HIS A 323 4.80 -0.35 0.15
C HIS A 323 3.84 0.82 -0.10
N GLY A 324 3.53 1.15 -1.36
CA GLY A 324 2.70 2.30 -1.74
C GLY A 324 1.36 2.34 -1.03
N PHE A 325 0.57 1.27 -1.10
CA PHE A 325 -0.71 1.22 -0.40
C PHE A 325 -0.54 1.25 1.11
N LEU A 326 0.45 0.54 1.65
CA LEU A 326 0.68 0.51 3.09
C LEU A 326 1.03 1.90 3.63
N LEU A 327 1.97 2.63 3.00
CA LEU A 327 2.57 3.83 3.60
C LEU A 327 1.94 5.16 3.16
N ALA A 328 1.20 5.20 2.05
CA ALA A 328 0.68 6.46 1.49
C ALA A 328 -0.09 7.33 2.50
N PRO A 329 -0.99 6.80 3.36
CA PRO A 329 -1.73 7.65 4.28
C PRO A 329 -0.85 8.32 5.34
N VAL A 330 0.10 7.59 5.92
CA VAL A 330 0.99 8.15 6.96
C VAL A 330 1.98 9.18 6.38
N LEU A 331 2.43 8.96 5.13
CA LEU A 331 3.25 9.96 4.43
C LEU A 331 2.47 11.25 4.15
N ALA A 332 1.17 11.13 3.88
CA ALA A 332 0.31 12.30 3.69
C ALA A 332 0.13 13.09 5.00
N GLU A 333 0.00 12.42 6.14
CA GLU A 333 -0.02 13.10 7.45
C GLU A 333 1.30 13.81 7.74
N ILE A 334 2.45 13.16 7.46
CA ILE A 334 3.78 13.77 7.67
C ILE A 334 3.95 15.04 6.83
N VAL A 335 3.54 15.01 5.55
CA VAL A 335 3.61 16.18 4.68
C VAL A 335 2.69 17.30 5.16
N ALA A 336 1.46 16.97 5.54
CA ALA A 336 0.52 17.96 6.03
C ALA A 336 0.99 18.60 7.34
N ASP A 337 1.54 17.80 8.28
CA ASP A 337 2.14 18.32 9.51
C ASP A 337 3.34 19.25 9.23
N CYS A 338 4.16 18.92 8.25
CA CYS A 338 5.29 19.74 7.82
C CYS A 338 4.82 21.10 7.26
N LEU A 339 3.79 21.09 6.40
CA LEU A 339 3.22 22.31 5.81
C LEU A 339 2.57 23.24 6.84
N GLU A 340 1.90 22.68 7.83
CA GLU A 340 1.15 23.44 8.84
C GLU A 340 2.03 23.98 9.97
N ARG A 341 3.07 23.24 10.36
CA ARG A 341 3.89 23.57 11.53
C ARG A 341 5.26 24.17 11.18
N GLY A 342 5.63 24.18 9.89
CA GLY A 342 6.93 24.69 9.42
C GLY A 342 8.14 23.84 9.81
N GLU A 343 7.96 22.90 10.74
CA GLU A 343 8.98 21.94 11.19
C GLU A 343 8.33 20.59 11.49
N ALA A 344 8.70 19.56 10.76
CA ALA A 344 8.47 18.19 11.16
C ALA A 344 9.77 17.41 10.97
N PRO A 345 10.63 17.32 12.01
CA PRO A 345 11.84 16.50 11.93
C PRO A 345 11.41 15.02 11.85
N HIS A 346 11.25 14.54 10.63
CA HIS A 346 10.97 13.13 10.37
C HIS A 346 12.10 12.55 9.53
N ARG A 347 12.59 11.36 9.89
CA ARG A 347 13.74 10.72 9.23
C ARG A 347 13.56 10.43 7.74
N LEU A 348 12.33 10.51 7.20
CA LEU A 348 12.05 10.40 5.77
C LEU A 348 12.13 11.72 5.02
N ILE A 349 12.22 12.87 5.74
CA ILE A 349 12.33 14.18 5.12
C ILE A 349 13.80 14.44 4.79
N VAL A 350 14.06 14.73 3.52
CA VAL A 350 15.37 15.07 2.98
C VAL A 350 15.32 16.49 2.39
N GLY A 351 16.35 17.28 2.59
CA GLY A 351 16.41 18.66 2.12
C GLY A 351 16.06 19.68 3.21
N GLY A 352 16.10 20.98 2.86
CA GLY A 352 15.89 22.05 3.82
C GLY A 352 14.43 22.48 3.92
N THR A 353 13.87 22.49 5.12
CA THR A 353 12.55 23.07 5.44
C THR A 353 12.62 24.60 5.62
N ALA A 354 13.76 25.23 5.43
CA ALA A 354 14.01 26.64 5.72
C ALA A 354 13.13 27.65 4.94
N GLY A 355 12.37 27.22 3.95
CA GLY A 355 11.41 28.04 3.20
C GLY A 355 9.94 27.80 3.56
N MET A 356 9.63 26.94 4.54
CA MET A 356 8.27 26.52 4.89
C MET A 356 7.65 27.33 6.05
N SER A 357 8.25 28.44 6.48
CA SER A 357 7.61 29.33 7.47
C SER A 357 6.47 30.10 6.80
N ALA A 358 5.27 29.94 7.36
CA ALA A 358 4.02 30.58 6.97
C ALA A 358 4.03 32.10 7.07
#